data_a0f20f7a449ff82b6ef9c9f95c1349fd
#
_entry.id   a0f20f7a449ff82b6ef9c9f95c1349fd
#
_cell.length_a   1.000
_cell.length_b   1.000
_cell.length_c   1.000
_cell.angle_alpha   90.00
_cell.angle_beta   90.00
_cell.angle_gamma   90.00
#
_symmetry.space_group_name_H-M   'P 1'
#
loop_
_entity.id
_entity.type
_entity.pdbx_description
1 polymer ?
#
loop_
_entity_poly.entity_id
_entity_poly.type
_entity_poly.pdbx_seq_one_letter_code
_entity_poly.pdbx_strand_id
1 'polypeptide(L)'
;MEIKRDYYLKALINCMHNHLLKVVTGIKRSGKSYLLFHIFQNYLLEQGISESHIIRIELDQRKHRQYRDPDRILEYIESCIQDGEMYYILLDEVQLLKEFEEVLNSLLHIDNVDVYVTGSNSRFLSKDVITEFRGRGDEIHIFPLTFREFMQVYEGDMYHGWADYTLYGGLPLTVTMKTETQKVSYLPRLFEETYLRDIIERHHIEKTQELN
;
A
#
# COMPACT_ATOMS: atom_id res chain seq x y z
N MET A 1 -11.22 15.49 2.11
CA MET A 1 -9.99 16.29 1.93
C MET A 1 -8.94 15.36 1.37
N GLU A 2 -8.40 15.63 0.19
CA GLU A 2 -7.50 14.71 -0.51
C GLU A 2 -6.07 15.26 -0.46
N ILE A 3 -5.11 14.40 -0.07
CA ILE A 3 -3.69 14.75 -0.09
C ILE A 3 -3.11 14.23 -1.40
N LYS A 4 -2.64 15.15 -2.23
CA LYS A 4 -2.00 14.79 -3.49
C LYS A 4 -0.61 14.19 -3.21
N ARG A 5 -0.38 12.99 -3.73
CA ARG A 5 0.88 12.27 -3.65
C ARG A 5 1.53 12.18 -5.04
N ASP A 6 1.67 13.33 -5.71
CA ASP A 6 2.06 13.44 -7.13
C ASP A 6 3.35 12.70 -7.47
N TYR A 7 4.32 12.68 -6.56
CA TYR A 7 5.58 11.97 -6.76
C TYR A 7 5.36 10.46 -6.93
N TYR A 8 4.54 9.88 -6.04
CA TYR A 8 4.26 8.43 -6.06
C TYR A 8 3.29 8.06 -7.17
N LEU A 9 2.32 8.92 -7.48
CA LEU A 9 1.44 8.72 -8.64
C LEU A 9 2.26 8.67 -9.94
N LYS A 10 3.19 9.61 -10.12
CA LYS A 10 4.10 9.60 -11.28
C LYS A 10 4.96 8.35 -11.33
N ALA A 11 5.44 7.86 -10.18
CA ALA A 11 6.21 6.61 -10.13
C ALA A 11 5.37 5.42 -10.60
N LEU A 12 4.10 5.30 -10.15
CA LEU A 12 3.18 4.26 -10.61
C LEU A 12 2.92 4.36 -12.12
N ILE A 13 2.66 5.57 -12.63
CA ILE A 13 2.41 5.82 -14.06
C ILE A 13 3.63 5.42 -14.91
N ASN A 14 4.83 5.77 -14.48
CA ASN A 14 6.06 5.46 -15.22
C ASN A 14 6.33 3.94 -15.32
N CYS A 15 5.79 3.15 -14.40
CA CYS A 15 5.94 1.70 -14.39
C CYS A 15 4.78 0.97 -15.10
N MET A 16 3.77 1.70 -15.61
CA MET A 16 2.63 1.07 -16.31
C MET A 16 3.09 0.28 -17.53
N HIS A 17 2.43 -0.85 -17.77
CA HIS A 17 2.54 -1.67 -18.99
C HIS A 17 3.96 -2.18 -19.31
N ASN A 18 4.81 -2.31 -18.29
CA ASN A 18 6.18 -2.82 -18.46
C ASN A 18 6.31 -4.33 -18.15
N HIS A 19 5.19 -5.03 -17.96
CA HIS A 19 5.12 -6.45 -17.61
C HIS A 19 5.85 -6.85 -16.31
N LEU A 20 6.15 -5.87 -15.46
CA LEU A 20 6.71 -6.10 -14.13
C LEU A 20 5.64 -5.96 -13.06
N LEU A 21 5.81 -6.63 -11.93
CA LEU A 21 4.99 -6.45 -10.74
C LEU A 21 5.29 -5.09 -10.10
N LYS A 22 4.28 -4.27 -9.84
CA LYS A 22 4.44 -3.00 -9.10
C LYS A 22 4.18 -3.24 -7.63
N VAL A 23 5.23 -3.09 -6.83
CA VAL A 23 5.21 -3.39 -5.39
C VAL A 23 5.25 -2.09 -4.60
N VAL A 24 4.15 -1.72 -3.98
CA VAL A 24 4.05 -0.53 -3.13
C VAL A 24 4.36 -0.92 -1.69
N THR A 25 5.53 -0.51 -1.22
CA THR A 25 6.04 -0.77 0.13
C THR A 25 5.98 0.46 1.03
N GLY A 26 6.27 0.29 2.31
CA GLY A 26 6.32 1.38 3.30
C GLY A 26 5.67 0.99 4.61
N ILE A 27 5.91 1.78 5.66
CA ILE A 27 5.40 1.50 7.00
C ILE A 27 3.86 1.46 7.02
N LYS A 28 3.29 0.74 7.99
CA LYS A 28 1.84 0.73 8.21
C LYS A 28 1.33 2.16 8.40
N ARG A 29 0.17 2.45 7.80
CA ARG A 29 -0.52 3.76 7.85
C ARG A 29 0.21 4.91 7.13
N SER A 30 1.21 4.65 6.30
CA SER A 30 1.84 5.66 5.42
C SER A 30 0.97 6.09 4.23
N GLY A 31 -0.13 5.38 3.95
CA GLY A 31 -1.06 5.72 2.87
C GLY A 31 -0.93 4.85 1.60
N LYS A 32 -0.34 3.64 1.68
CA LYS A 32 -0.20 2.70 0.55
C LYS A 32 -1.54 2.39 -0.13
N SER A 33 -2.49 1.86 0.64
CA SER A 33 -3.83 1.52 0.14
C SER A 33 -4.56 2.75 -0.42
N TYR A 34 -4.39 3.92 0.21
CA TYR A 34 -4.97 5.16 -0.28
C TYR A 34 -4.37 5.59 -1.62
N LEU A 35 -3.04 5.48 -1.79
CA LEU A 35 -2.38 5.76 -3.06
C LEU A 35 -2.92 4.85 -4.17
N LEU A 36 -3.07 3.55 -3.88
CA LEU A 36 -3.46 2.57 -4.88
C LEU A 36 -4.96 2.67 -5.23
N PHE A 37 -5.84 2.70 -4.22
CA PHE A 37 -7.29 2.60 -4.41
C PHE A 37 -8.05 3.92 -4.54
N HIS A 38 -7.37 5.04 -4.28
CA HIS A 38 -7.99 6.36 -4.48
C HIS A 38 -7.22 7.16 -5.53
N ILE A 39 -5.94 7.41 -5.31
CA ILE A 39 -5.18 8.30 -6.20
C ILE A 39 -4.94 7.62 -7.56
N PHE A 40 -4.40 6.41 -7.57
CA PHE A 40 -4.08 5.71 -8.82
C PHE A 40 -5.34 5.21 -9.54
N GLN A 41 -6.29 4.65 -8.83
CA GLN A 41 -7.57 4.25 -9.42
C GLN A 41 -8.31 5.43 -10.05
N ASN A 42 -8.37 6.59 -9.39
CA ASN A 42 -8.98 7.79 -9.96
C ASN A 42 -8.24 8.23 -11.22
N TYR A 43 -6.91 8.21 -11.21
CA TYR A 43 -6.12 8.49 -12.40
C TYR A 43 -6.50 7.55 -13.57
N LEU A 44 -6.63 6.24 -13.35
CA LEU A 44 -7.03 5.29 -14.40
C LEU A 44 -8.42 5.64 -14.98
N LEU A 45 -9.38 5.96 -14.11
CA LEU A 45 -10.73 6.37 -14.52
C LEU A 45 -10.70 7.67 -15.33
N GLU A 46 -9.88 8.65 -14.92
CA GLU A 46 -9.68 9.93 -15.65
C GLU A 46 -9.01 9.71 -17.03
N GLN A 47 -8.21 8.66 -17.20
CA GLN A 47 -7.67 8.25 -18.49
C GLN A 47 -8.69 7.50 -19.37
N GLY A 48 -9.92 7.31 -18.90
CA GLY A 48 -11.00 6.64 -19.64
C GLY A 48 -11.01 5.12 -19.49
N ILE A 49 -10.21 4.56 -18.59
CA ILE A 49 -10.27 3.12 -18.28
C ILE A 49 -11.61 2.83 -17.59
N SER A 50 -12.33 1.83 -18.09
CA SER A 50 -13.60 1.40 -17.50
C SER A 50 -13.39 0.81 -16.11
N GLU A 51 -14.33 1.06 -15.19
CA GLU A 51 -14.29 0.44 -13.85
C GLU A 51 -14.27 -1.09 -13.90
N SER A 52 -14.89 -1.70 -14.95
CA SER A 52 -14.84 -3.15 -15.18
C SER A 52 -13.44 -3.70 -15.47
N HIS A 53 -12.50 -2.84 -15.89
CA HIS A 53 -11.10 -3.20 -16.16
C HIS A 53 -10.18 -2.93 -14.96
N ILE A 54 -10.74 -2.51 -13.83
CA ILE A 54 -9.99 -2.27 -12.57
C ILE A 54 -10.44 -3.30 -11.53
N ILE A 55 -9.65 -4.35 -11.36
CA ILE A 55 -9.96 -5.43 -10.40
C ILE A 55 -9.32 -5.08 -9.06
N ARG A 56 -10.15 -4.73 -8.07
CA ARG A 56 -9.74 -4.30 -6.74
C ARG A 56 -10.03 -5.36 -5.69
N ILE A 57 -8.98 -5.82 -4.98
CA ILE A 57 -9.11 -6.81 -3.90
C ILE A 57 -8.32 -6.34 -2.67
N GLU A 58 -9.03 -6.07 -1.57
CA GLU A 58 -8.47 -5.70 -0.27
C GLU A 58 -8.48 -6.94 0.63
N LEU A 59 -7.37 -7.65 0.70
CA LEU A 59 -7.28 -8.97 1.34
C LEU A 59 -7.45 -8.93 2.87
N ASP A 60 -7.27 -7.76 3.50
CA ASP A 60 -7.55 -7.56 4.92
C ASP A 60 -9.06 -7.47 5.23
N GLN A 61 -9.89 -7.13 4.24
CA GLN A 61 -11.32 -7.03 4.42
C GLN A 61 -12.02 -8.39 4.48
N ARG A 62 -12.98 -8.50 5.40
CA ARG A 62 -13.74 -9.74 5.61
C ARG A 62 -14.49 -10.21 4.35
N LYS A 63 -15.00 -9.29 3.55
CA LYS A 63 -15.73 -9.60 2.30
C LYS A 63 -14.83 -10.30 1.27
N HIS A 64 -13.51 -10.04 1.31
CA HIS A 64 -12.52 -10.61 0.40
C HIS A 64 -11.75 -11.81 1.00
N ARG A 65 -12.14 -12.27 2.20
CA ARG A 65 -11.43 -13.37 2.91
C ARG A 65 -11.30 -14.64 2.07
N GLN A 66 -12.28 -14.92 1.22
CA GLN A 66 -12.25 -16.09 0.33
C GLN A 66 -11.11 -16.01 -0.70
N TYR A 67 -10.67 -14.83 -1.08
CA TYR A 67 -9.58 -14.58 -2.04
C TYR A 67 -8.19 -14.65 -1.41
N ARG A 68 -8.08 -15.06 -0.13
CA ARG A 68 -6.80 -15.46 0.48
C ARG A 68 -6.39 -16.88 0.10
N ASP A 69 -7.23 -17.56 -0.63
CA ASP A 69 -6.99 -18.87 -1.24
C ASP A 69 -6.49 -18.67 -2.67
N PRO A 70 -5.36 -19.32 -3.07
CA PRO A 70 -4.71 -19.13 -4.37
C PRO A 70 -5.64 -19.43 -5.55
N ASP A 71 -6.36 -20.54 -5.50
CA ASP A 71 -7.20 -20.98 -6.63
C ASP A 71 -8.39 -20.03 -6.79
N ARG A 72 -9.01 -19.63 -5.68
CA ARG A 72 -10.18 -18.75 -5.71
C ARG A 72 -9.88 -17.35 -6.21
N ILE A 73 -8.71 -16.79 -5.89
CA ILE A 73 -8.35 -15.46 -6.39
C ILE A 73 -8.06 -15.52 -7.89
N LEU A 74 -7.37 -16.55 -8.36
CA LEU A 74 -7.09 -16.73 -9.80
C LEU A 74 -8.38 -16.94 -10.58
N GLU A 75 -9.26 -17.86 -10.17
CA GLU A 75 -10.59 -18.07 -10.79
C GLU A 75 -11.39 -16.76 -10.85
N TYR A 76 -11.39 -15.98 -9.78
CA TYR A 76 -12.11 -14.70 -9.75
C TYR A 76 -11.51 -13.70 -10.74
N ILE A 77 -10.19 -13.51 -10.74
CA ILE A 77 -9.53 -12.56 -11.64
C ILE A 77 -9.75 -12.98 -13.09
N GLU A 78 -9.57 -14.27 -13.43
CA GLU A 78 -9.82 -14.80 -14.77
C GLU A 78 -11.28 -14.58 -15.21
N SER A 79 -12.24 -14.75 -14.31
CA SER A 79 -13.66 -14.50 -14.60
C SER A 79 -13.98 -13.02 -14.89
N CYS A 80 -13.17 -12.10 -14.39
CA CYS A 80 -13.31 -10.67 -14.62
C CYS A 80 -12.74 -10.25 -15.99
N ILE A 81 -11.78 -10.99 -16.54
CA ILE A 81 -11.14 -10.69 -17.82
C ILE A 81 -12.03 -11.22 -18.95
N GLN A 82 -12.77 -10.33 -19.61
CA GLN A 82 -13.79 -10.70 -20.60
C GLN A 82 -13.46 -10.29 -22.03
N ASP A 83 -12.43 -9.47 -22.22
CA ASP A 83 -12.00 -8.97 -23.53
C ASP A 83 -10.46 -8.84 -23.60
N GLY A 84 -9.95 -8.32 -24.71
CA GLY A 84 -8.52 -8.15 -24.94
C GLY A 84 -7.95 -6.80 -24.49
N GLU A 85 -8.76 -5.95 -23.84
CA GLU A 85 -8.29 -4.68 -23.31
C GLU A 85 -7.45 -4.87 -22.04
N MET A 86 -6.71 -3.84 -21.65
CA MET A 86 -5.83 -3.91 -20.48
C MET A 86 -6.61 -3.88 -19.17
N TYR A 87 -6.35 -4.85 -18.29
CA TYR A 87 -6.90 -4.94 -16.94
C TYR A 87 -5.85 -4.54 -15.89
N TYR A 88 -6.28 -3.79 -14.89
CA TYR A 88 -5.45 -3.33 -13.78
C TYR A 88 -5.84 -4.09 -12.52
N ILE A 89 -4.93 -4.94 -12.02
CA ILE A 89 -5.17 -5.75 -10.83
C ILE A 89 -4.53 -5.05 -9.64
N LEU A 90 -5.36 -4.59 -8.71
CA LEU A 90 -4.96 -3.86 -7.51
C LEU A 90 -5.20 -4.73 -6.28
N LEU A 91 -4.12 -5.24 -5.65
CA LEU A 91 -4.19 -6.10 -4.47
C LEU A 91 -3.60 -5.40 -3.24
N ASP A 92 -4.38 -5.31 -2.16
CA ASP A 92 -3.91 -4.75 -0.88
C ASP A 92 -3.58 -5.86 0.12
N GLU A 93 -2.49 -5.64 0.90
CA GLU A 93 -2.00 -6.55 1.94
C GLU A 93 -1.78 -7.99 1.42
N VAL A 94 -1.10 -8.09 0.27
CA VAL A 94 -0.95 -9.35 -0.50
C VAL A 94 -0.30 -10.48 0.31
N GLN A 95 0.46 -10.18 1.38
CA GLN A 95 1.01 -11.19 2.29
C GLN A 95 -0.05 -12.00 3.05
N LEU A 96 -1.33 -11.59 3.00
CA LEU A 96 -2.45 -12.35 3.55
C LEU A 96 -2.93 -13.46 2.61
N LEU A 97 -2.54 -13.41 1.33
CA LEU A 97 -2.77 -14.45 0.35
C LEU A 97 -1.79 -15.60 0.58
N LYS A 98 -2.27 -16.82 0.60
CA LYS A 98 -1.39 -18.00 0.64
C LYS A 98 -0.67 -18.13 -0.69
N GLU A 99 0.57 -18.59 -0.64
CA GLU A 99 1.36 -18.83 -1.87
C GLU A 99 1.34 -17.65 -2.83
N PHE A 100 1.35 -16.41 -2.27
CA PHE A 100 1.14 -15.19 -3.03
C PHE A 100 2.18 -15.02 -4.16
N GLU A 101 3.40 -15.53 -3.96
CA GLU A 101 4.46 -15.48 -4.97
C GLU A 101 4.06 -16.27 -6.23
N GLU A 102 3.48 -17.47 -6.07
CA GLU A 102 3.03 -18.30 -7.18
C GLU A 102 1.83 -17.67 -7.90
N VAL A 103 0.89 -17.12 -7.14
CA VAL A 103 -0.27 -16.40 -7.69
C VAL A 103 0.19 -15.19 -8.50
N LEU A 104 1.05 -14.35 -7.94
CA LEU A 104 1.55 -13.16 -8.65
C LEU A 104 2.34 -13.54 -9.91
N ASN A 105 3.15 -14.60 -9.85
CA ASN A 105 3.82 -15.11 -11.03
C ASN A 105 2.82 -15.57 -12.11
N SER A 106 1.74 -16.25 -11.72
CA SER A 106 0.68 -16.66 -12.65
C SER A 106 0.00 -15.47 -13.33
N LEU A 107 -0.31 -14.42 -12.55
CA LEU A 107 -0.89 -13.19 -13.08
C LEU A 107 0.03 -12.46 -14.07
N LEU A 108 1.34 -12.48 -13.85
CA LEU A 108 2.33 -11.87 -14.76
C LEU A 108 2.45 -12.61 -16.12
N HIS A 109 1.88 -13.79 -16.27
CA HIS A 109 1.85 -14.51 -17.54
C HIS A 109 0.58 -14.21 -18.39
N ILE A 110 -0.32 -13.37 -17.87
CA ILE A 110 -1.49 -12.92 -18.62
C ILE A 110 -1.11 -11.62 -19.35
N ASP A 111 -1.13 -11.62 -20.67
CA ASP A 111 -0.58 -10.54 -21.50
C ASP A 111 -1.30 -9.19 -21.32
N ASN A 112 -2.60 -9.20 -21.08
CA ASN A 112 -3.42 -8.00 -20.94
C ASN A 112 -3.74 -7.63 -19.49
N VAL A 113 -2.82 -7.92 -18.56
CA VAL A 113 -2.94 -7.45 -17.17
C VAL A 113 -1.75 -6.62 -16.73
N ASP A 114 -2.00 -5.69 -15.83
CA ASP A 114 -0.99 -4.89 -15.16
C ASP A 114 -1.22 -4.97 -13.64
N VAL A 115 -0.23 -5.51 -12.90
CA VAL A 115 -0.42 -5.94 -11.49
C VAL A 115 0.25 -4.99 -10.52
N TYR A 116 -0.53 -4.50 -9.57
CA TYR A 116 -0.10 -3.59 -8.50
C TYR A 116 -0.46 -4.20 -7.15
N VAL A 117 0.51 -4.29 -6.27
CA VAL A 117 0.31 -4.88 -4.96
C VAL A 117 0.82 -3.98 -3.84
N THR A 118 0.17 -4.04 -2.69
CA THR A 118 0.72 -3.45 -1.47
C THR A 118 1.03 -4.54 -0.45
N GLY A 119 1.98 -4.24 0.41
CA GLY A 119 2.26 -5.03 1.60
C GLY A 119 2.91 -4.18 2.68
N SER A 120 2.57 -4.45 3.93
CA SER A 120 3.06 -3.70 5.09
C SER A 120 3.95 -4.54 6.00
N ASN A 121 4.03 -5.85 5.75
CA ASN A 121 4.77 -6.77 6.59
C ASN A 121 6.25 -6.87 6.16
N SER A 122 7.07 -7.25 7.10
CA SER A 122 8.49 -7.52 6.95
C SER A 122 8.85 -8.57 5.89
N ARG A 123 7.98 -9.55 5.63
CA ARG A 123 8.15 -10.47 4.50
C ARG A 123 8.13 -9.74 3.16
N PHE A 124 7.35 -8.66 3.06
CA PHE A 124 7.22 -7.84 1.87
C PHE A 124 8.30 -6.75 1.76
N LEU A 125 8.92 -6.38 2.90
CA LEU A 125 10.04 -5.43 2.97
C LEU A 125 11.40 -6.15 2.89
N SER A 126 11.40 -7.48 2.95
CA SER A 126 12.63 -8.23 2.76
C SER A 126 13.02 -8.17 1.28
N LYS A 127 14.32 -8.01 1.04
CA LYS A 127 14.91 -8.16 -0.30
C LYS A 127 14.48 -9.48 -0.96
N ASP A 128 13.89 -10.38 -0.20
CA ASP A 128 13.45 -11.69 -0.59
C ASP A 128 12.31 -11.66 -1.60
N VAL A 129 11.28 -10.79 -1.44
CA VAL A 129 10.18 -10.68 -2.41
C VAL A 129 10.69 -10.15 -3.75
N ILE A 130 11.48 -9.05 -3.72
CA ILE A 130 12.08 -8.51 -4.94
C ILE A 130 13.10 -9.49 -5.55
N THR A 131 13.82 -10.25 -4.70
CA THR A 131 14.78 -11.28 -5.11
C THR A 131 14.07 -12.52 -5.65
N GLU A 132 12.94 -12.90 -5.07
CA GLU A 132 12.12 -14.04 -5.53
C GLU A 132 11.49 -13.76 -6.90
N PHE A 133 11.04 -12.53 -7.14
CA PHE A 133 10.63 -12.10 -8.48
C PHE A 133 11.80 -11.91 -9.46
N ARG A 134 13.06 -12.20 -9.04
CA ARG A 134 14.26 -12.23 -9.91
C ARG A 134 14.39 -11.02 -10.84
N GLY A 135 14.14 -9.82 -10.31
CA GLY A 135 14.17 -8.58 -11.08
C GLY A 135 12.89 -8.31 -11.90
N ARG A 136 11.79 -9.01 -11.65
CA ARG A 136 10.49 -8.77 -12.30
C ARG A 136 9.57 -7.84 -11.49
N GLY A 137 10.12 -7.03 -10.58
CA GLY A 137 9.34 -6.15 -9.74
C GLY A 137 9.91 -4.74 -9.67
N ASP A 138 9.01 -3.75 -9.78
CA ASP A 138 9.31 -2.34 -9.53
C ASP A 138 8.85 -1.97 -8.13
N GLU A 139 9.77 -1.56 -7.27
CA GLU A 139 9.44 -1.12 -5.91
C GLU A 139 9.14 0.38 -5.87
N ILE A 140 7.97 0.73 -5.32
CA ILE A 140 7.61 2.10 -5.00
C ILE A 140 7.49 2.22 -3.47
N HIS A 141 8.56 2.71 -2.84
CA HIS A 141 8.60 2.86 -1.39
C HIS A 141 7.94 4.15 -0.94
N ILE A 142 6.85 4.05 -0.15
CA ILE A 142 6.08 5.19 0.36
C ILE A 142 6.53 5.54 1.77
N PHE A 143 6.96 6.79 1.93
CA PHE A 143 7.20 7.41 3.22
C PHE A 143 5.94 8.08 3.78
N PRO A 144 5.87 8.38 5.08
CA PRO A 144 4.91 9.33 5.62
C PRO A 144 4.91 10.64 4.82
N LEU A 145 3.89 11.48 5.01
CA LEU A 145 3.78 12.75 4.31
C LEU A 145 5.04 13.60 4.49
N THR A 146 5.53 14.16 3.42
CA THR A 146 6.49 15.28 3.47
C THR A 146 5.81 16.50 4.07
N PHE A 147 6.57 17.46 4.59
CA PHE A 147 5.99 18.71 5.09
C PHE A 147 5.12 19.43 4.05
N ARG A 148 5.52 19.40 2.77
CA ARG A 148 4.74 19.97 1.68
C ARG A 148 3.37 19.28 1.50
N GLU A 149 3.34 17.95 1.60
CA GLU A 149 2.09 17.17 1.52
C GLU A 149 1.23 17.37 2.77
N PHE A 150 1.86 17.45 3.94
CA PHE A 150 1.21 17.78 5.21
C PHE A 150 0.48 19.14 5.12
N MET A 151 1.13 20.16 4.61
CA MET A 151 0.56 21.49 4.48
C MET A 151 -0.61 21.60 3.48
N GLN A 152 -0.84 20.61 2.62
CA GLN A 152 -2.01 20.60 1.73
C GLN A 152 -3.35 20.54 2.49
N VAL A 153 -3.33 19.96 3.70
CA VAL A 153 -4.53 19.71 4.50
C VAL A 153 -4.44 20.29 5.91
N TYR A 154 -3.34 20.94 6.24
CA TYR A 154 -3.16 21.59 7.53
C TYR A 154 -3.93 22.91 7.59
N GLU A 155 -4.79 23.07 8.60
CA GLU A 155 -5.58 24.28 8.83
C GLU A 155 -4.81 25.24 9.75
N GLY A 156 -3.85 25.98 9.19
CA GLY A 156 -3.03 26.93 9.94
C GLY A 156 -1.92 27.53 9.08
N ASP A 157 -1.13 28.40 9.67
CA ASP A 157 0.02 28.97 8.97
C ASP A 157 1.22 27.97 8.94
N MET A 158 2.21 28.33 8.15
CA MET A 158 3.39 27.49 7.92
C MET A 158 4.23 27.30 9.19
N TYR A 159 4.28 28.25 10.11
CA TYR A 159 5.08 28.16 11.32
C TYR A 159 4.47 27.18 12.33
N HIS A 160 3.16 27.29 12.55
CA HIS A 160 2.42 26.34 13.38
C HIS A 160 2.41 24.95 12.73
N GLY A 161 2.23 24.87 11.39
CA GLY A 161 2.32 23.63 10.65
C GLY A 161 3.67 22.95 10.78
N TRP A 162 4.77 23.73 10.76
CA TRP A 162 6.12 23.18 10.98
C TRP A 162 6.30 22.65 12.41
N ALA A 163 5.83 23.40 13.40
CA ALA A 163 5.89 22.97 14.80
C ALA A 163 5.13 21.65 15.01
N ASP A 164 3.90 21.56 14.48
CA ASP A 164 3.09 20.33 14.54
C ASP A 164 3.74 19.16 13.79
N TYR A 165 4.27 19.42 12.60
CA TYR A 165 4.93 18.40 11.79
C TYR A 165 6.19 17.83 12.48
N THR A 166 7.00 18.68 13.10
CA THR A 166 8.20 18.24 13.84
C THR A 166 7.86 17.48 15.12
N LEU A 167 6.73 17.80 15.74
CA LEU A 167 6.30 17.18 16.99
C LEU A 167 5.55 15.84 16.74
N TYR A 168 4.64 15.80 15.75
CA TYR A 168 3.74 14.65 15.54
C TYR A 168 4.07 13.83 14.28
N GLY A 169 5.00 14.30 13.48
CA GLY A 169 5.41 13.62 12.23
C GLY A 169 4.39 13.73 11.10
N GLY A 170 4.68 13.01 10.01
CA GLY A 170 3.92 13.06 8.76
C GLY A 170 2.98 11.88 8.51
N LEU A 171 2.53 11.15 9.54
CA LEU A 171 1.54 10.10 9.31
C LEU A 171 0.19 10.73 8.88
N PRO A 172 -0.44 10.27 7.77
CA PRO A 172 -1.66 10.90 7.25
C PRO A 172 -2.78 11.07 8.28
N LEU A 173 -2.97 10.09 9.15
CA LEU A 173 -4.03 10.15 10.17
C LEU A 173 -3.77 11.22 11.24
N THR A 174 -2.50 11.50 11.60
CA THR A 174 -2.20 12.53 12.61
C THR A 174 -2.57 13.94 12.16
N VAL A 175 -2.51 14.19 10.85
CA VAL A 175 -2.88 15.51 10.29
C VAL A 175 -4.38 15.77 10.39
N THR A 176 -5.20 14.72 10.30
CA THR A 176 -6.67 14.84 10.38
C THR A 176 -7.20 14.88 11.81
N MET A 177 -6.36 14.61 12.81
CA MET A 177 -6.72 14.69 14.23
C MET A 177 -6.81 16.16 14.67
N LYS A 178 -7.95 16.52 15.26
CA LYS A 178 -8.27 17.91 15.64
C LYS A 178 -7.64 18.37 16.95
N THR A 179 -7.27 17.44 17.84
CA THR A 179 -6.76 17.79 19.17
C THR A 179 -5.39 17.17 19.41
N GLU A 180 -4.54 17.88 20.16
CA GLU A 180 -3.25 17.37 20.59
C GLU A 180 -3.38 16.08 21.40
N THR A 181 -4.37 15.99 22.27
CA THR A 181 -4.64 14.80 23.08
C THR A 181 -4.85 13.55 22.21
N GLN A 182 -5.54 13.70 21.06
CA GLN A 182 -5.72 12.60 20.11
C GLN A 182 -4.36 12.16 19.50
N LYS A 183 -3.53 13.12 19.08
CA LYS A 183 -2.21 12.84 18.48
C LYS A 183 -1.28 12.18 19.48
N VAL A 184 -1.19 12.75 20.69
CA VAL A 184 -0.31 12.26 21.78
C VAL A 184 -0.72 10.87 22.25
N SER A 185 -2.00 10.54 22.29
CA SER A 185 -2.45 9.20 22.68
C SER A 185 -2.32 8.18 21.54
N TYR A 186 -2.44 8.61 20.29
CA TYR A 186 -2.39 7.73 19.12
C TYR A 186 -0.99 7.23 18.79
N LEU A 187 0.01 8.11 18.80
CA LEU A 187 1.36 7.79 18.34
C LEU A 187 2.05 6.71 19.16
N PRO A 188 2.10 6.77 20.51
CA PRO A 188 2.70 5.71 21.32
C PRO A 188 1.98 4.37 21.12
N ARG A 189 0.62 4.40 21.13
CA ARG A 189 -0.17 3.19 20.92
C ARG A 189 0.09 2.57 19.54
N LEU A 190 0.22 3.39 18.48
CA LEU A 190 0.58 2.90 17.16
C LEU A 190 1.97 2.27 17.16
N PHE A 191 2.92 2.88 17.82
CA PHE A 191 4.29 2.36 17.95
C PHE A 191 4.29 1.00 18.63
N GLU A 192 3.68 0.90 19.81
CA GLU A 192 3.64 -0.33 20.61
C GLU A 192 2.83 -1.45 19.94
N GLU A 193 1.58 -1.15 19.53
CA GLU A 193 0.66 -2.15 19.00
C GLU A 193 0.95 -2.56 17.55
N THR A 194 1.70 -1.76 16.81
CA THR A 194 1.93 -2.01 15.39
C THR A 194 3.40 -2.25 15.11
N TYR A 195 4.24 -1.24 15.30
CA TYR A 195 5.64 -1.34 14.85
C TYR A 195 6.46 -2.26 15.75
N LEU A 196 6.31 -2.14 17.07
CA LEU A 196 7.04 -2.98 18.00
C LEU A 196 6.61 -4.45 17.86
N ARG A 197 5.30 -4.70 17.72
CA ARG A 197 4.78 -6.05 17.47
C ARG A 197 5.30 -6.63 16.15
N ASP A 198 5.31 -5.86 15.06
CA ASP A 198 5.84 -6.32 13.77
C ASP A 198 7.35 -6.66 13.87
N ILE A 199 8.12 -5.89 14.64
CA ILE A 199 9.55 -6.17 14.89
C ILE A 199 9.72 -7.46 15.69
N ILE A 200 8.96 -7.63 16.78
CA ILE A 200 8.98 -8.82 17.63
C ILE A 200 8.65 -10.08 16.82
N GLU A 201 7.57 -10.05 16.06
CA GLU A 201 7.13 -11.15 15.21
C GLU A 201 8.17 -11.49 14.13
N ARG A 202 8.76 -10.46 13.51
CA ARG A 202 9.77 -10.62 12.45
C ARG A 202 11.05 -11.30 12.92
N HIS A 203 11.53 -10.91 14.10
CA HIS A 203 12.82 -11.35 14.61
C HIS A 203 12.70 -12.46 15.64
N HIS A 204 11.48 -13.01 15.85
CA HIS A 204 11.19 -14.05 16.86
C HIS A 204 11.78 -13.69 18.24
N ILE A 205 11.61 -12.42 18.65
CA ILE A 205 12.18 -11.90 19.90
C ILE A 205 11.40 -12.46 21.08
N GLU A 206 12.01 -13.34 21.85
CA GLU A 206 11.38 -13.98 23.02
C GLU A 206 11.37 -13.07 24.26
N LYS A 207 12.36 -12.15 24.37
CA LYS A 207 12.49 -11.23 25.50
C LYS A 207 12.06 -9.81 25.13
N THR A 208 10.78 -9.56 25.17
CA THR A 208 10.19 -8.24 24.84
C THR A 208 10.52 -7.14 25.86
N GLN A 209 10.95 -7.51 27.07
CA GLN A 209 11.30 -6.55 28.14
C GLN A 209 12.58 -5.74 27.87
N GLU A 210 13.41 -6.18 26.94
CA GLU A 210 14.67 -5.50 26.57
C GLU A 210 14.49 -4.44 25.46
N LEU A 211 13.25 -4.28 24.94
CA LEU A 211 12.92 -3.36 23.85
C LEU A 211 12.25 -2.05 24.30
N ASN A 212 12.00 -1.88 25.62
CA ASN A 212 11.38 -0.70 26.20
C ASN A 212 12.40 0.24 26.83
#